data_6193bda097851e404c23935c39d88c52
#
_entry.id   6193bda097851e404c23935c39d88c52
#
_cell.length_a   1.000
_cell.length_b   1.000
_cell.length_c   1.000
_cell.angle_alpha   90.00
_cell.angle_beta   90.00
_cell.angle_gamma   90.00
#
_symmetry.space_group_name_H-M   'P 1'
#
loop_
_entity.id
_entity.type
_entity.pdbx_description
1 polymer ?
#
loop_
_entity_poly.entity_id
_entity_poly.type
_entity_poly.pdbx_seq_one_letter_code
_entity_poly.pdbx_strand_id
1 'polypeptide(L)'
;MVKLLINFFIIFIWFQSLNSEEIYGIPKIIDGDTVHIKSKKIRLEGIDAPEMRQKCRKTYLQISAIVGFNFKKNYSCGIISKKKLIDKINKSQINCIASGRDRYKRYLATCYKDKINLNKWMVRNGLAVAYKRYSKEYLRDEAYAKENKLGIWKGSFLRPEKWRKLN
;
A
#
# COMPACT_ATOMS: atom_id res chain seq x y z
N MET A 1 -58.20 -32.20 -24.86
CA MET A 1 -57.74 -31.67 -23.57
C MET A 1 -56.23 -31.82 -23.50
N VAL A 2 -55.51 -30.75 -23.79
CA VAL A 2 -54.04 -30.72 -23.76
C VAL A 2 -53.61 -30.18 -22.42
N LYS A 3 -52.94 -31.00 -21.57
CA LYS A 3 -52.39 -30.59 -20.29
C LYS A 3 -51.06 -29.86 -20.55
N LEU A 4 -51.06 -28.54 -20.34
CA LEU A 4 -49.89 -27.70 -20.38
C LEU A 4 -49.09 -27.93 -19.07
N LEU A 5 -47.94 -28.63 -19.16
CA LEU A 5 -47.00 -28.77 -18.06
C LEU A 5 -46.10 -27.54 -18.05
N ILE A 6 -46.38 -26.62 -17.15
CA ILE A 6 -45.50 -25.46 -16.89
C ILE A 6 -44.35 -25.95 -16.00
N ASN A 7 -43.16 -26.14 -16.61
CA ASN A 7 -41.92 -26.39 -15.88
C ASN A 7 -41.45 -25.09 -15.26
N PHE A 8 -41.63 -24.96 -13.98
CA PHE A 8 -41.04 -23.86 -13.18
C PHE A 8 -39.56 -24.17 -12.95
N PHE A 9 -38.69 -23.60 -13.80
CA PHE A 9 -37.25 -23.63 -13.60
C PHE A 9 -36.92 -22.63 -12.50
N ILE A 10 -36.79 -23.08 -11.27
CA ILE A 10 -36.30 -22.28 -10.15
C ILE A 10 -34.79 -22.08 -10.36
N ILE A 11 -34.40 -20.93 -10.90
CA ILE A 11 -33.00 -20.51 -10.97
C ILE A 11 -32.59 -20.15 -9.55
N PHE A 12 -31.92 -21.08 -8.86
CA PHE A 12 -31.26 -20.83 -7.59
C PHE A 12 -30.00 -19.99 -7.88
N ILE A 13 -30.15 -18.67 -7.88
CA ILE A 13 -29.01 -17.76 -7.94
C ILE A 13 -28.29 -17.89 -6.60
N TRP A 14 -27.19 -18.66 -6.59
CA TRP A 14 -26.26 -18.67 -5.47
C TRP A 14 -25.61 -17.30 -5.39
N PHE A 15 -26.15 -16.45 -4.54
CA PHE A 15 -25.47 -15.24 -4.07
C PHE A 15 -24.27 -15.70 -3.24
N GLN A 16 -23.11 -15.85 -3.88
CA GLN A 16 -21.86 -15.99 -3.15
C GLN A 16 -21.59 -14.64 -2.49
N SER A 17 -21.96 -14.55 -1.22
CA SER A 17 -21.53 -13.43 -0.37
C SER A 17 -19.99 -13.43 -0.40
N LEU A 18 -19.40 -12.42 -1.04
CA LEU A 18 -17.98 -12.10 -0.91
C LEU A 18 -17.78 -11.70 0.56
N ASN A 19 -17.54 -12.71 1.41
CA ASN A 19 -17.19 -12.49 2.81
C ASN A 19 -15.80 -11.83 2.84
N SER A 20 -15.77 -10.51 2.83
CA SER A 20 -14.55 -9.77 3.16
C SER A 20 -14.29 -9.97 4.66
N GLU A 21 -13.15 -10.56 5.01
CA GLU A 21 -12.79 -10.76 6.41
C GLU A 21 -12.30 -9.43 6.99
N GLU A 22 -12.96 -8.95 8.05
CA GLU A 22 -12.53 -7.78 8.80
C GLU A 22 -11.54 -8.17 9.90
N ILE A 23 -10.41 -7.46 9.95
CA ILE A 23 -9.35 -7.70 10.93
C ILE A 23 -9.11 -6.40 11.70
N TYR A 24 -9.46 -6.41 12.97
CA TYR A 24 -9.43 -5.23 13.84
C TYR A 24 -8.47 -5.39 15.01
N GLY A 25 -7.72 -4.34 15.34
CA GLY A 25 -6.83 -4.29 16.49
C GLY A 25 -5.68 -3.29 16.37
N ILE A 26 -4.84 -3.24 17.40
CA ILE A 26 -3.61 -2.43 17.41
C ILE A 26 -2.54 -3.18 16.61
N PRO A 27 -2.00 -2.61 15.51
CA PRO A 27 -1.04 -3.30 14.68
C PRO A 27 0.39 -3.18 15.21
N LYS A 28 1.17 -4.24 15.06
CA LYS A 28 2.63 -4.19 15.04
C LYS A 28 3.08 -3.90 13.61
N ILE A 29 3.73 -2.77 13.38
CA ILE A 29 4.19 -2.36 12.04
C ILE A 29 5.52 -3.07 11.74
N ILE A 30 5.57 -3.82 10.66
CA ILE A 30 6.75 -4.58 10.22
C ILE A 30 7.61 -3.71 9.29
N ASP A 31 6.99 -3.12 8.27
CA ASP A 31 7.57 -2.20 7.31
C ASP A 31 6.52 -1.19 6.81
N GLY A 32 6.77 -0.52 5.68
CA GLY A 32 5.87 0.51 5.15
C GLY A 32 4.58 -0.03 4.51
N ASP A 33 4.46 -1.32 4.26
CA ASP A 33 3.26 -1.94 3.65
C ASP A 33 2.85 -3.26 4.29
N THR A 34 3.46 -3.64 5.40
CA THR A 34 3.15 -4.88 6.12
C THR A 34 2.93 -4.63 7.60
N VAL A 35 1.81 -5.08 8.12
CA VAL A 35 1.44 -4.98 9.53
C VAL A 35 0.99 -6.32 10.08
N HIS A 36 1.11 -6.53 11.38
CA HIS A 36 0.56 -7.69 12.07
C HIS A 36 -0.49 -7.23 13.08
N ILE A 37 -1.68 -7.82 13.05
CA ILE A 37 -2.70 -7.65 14.07
C ILE A 37 -2.93 -9.03 14.72
N LYS A 38 -2.61 -9.16 16.00
CA LYS A 38 -2.57 -10.45 16.69
C LYS A 38 -1.65 -11.42 15.91
N SER A 39 -2.14 -12.61 15.54
CA SER A 39 -1.41 -13.59 14.73
C SER A 39 -1.51 -13.39 13.22
N LYS A 40 -2.33 -12.44 12.76
CA LYS A 40 -2.59 -12.24 11.33
C LYS A 40 -1.55 -11.31 10.70
N LYS A 41 -0.87 -11.81 9.66
CA LYS A 41 0.04 -11.02 8.83
C LYS A 41 -0.75 -10.36 7.71
N ILE A 42 -0.68 -9.04 7.59
CA ILE A 42 -1.48 -8.24 6.66
C ILE A 42 -0.53 -7.45 5.77
N ARG A 43 -0.70 -7.56 4.45
CA ARG A 43 -0.07 -6.71 3.47
C ARG A 43 -1.07 -5.67 2.98
N LEU A 44 -0.71 -4.41 3.06
CA LEU A 44 -1.50 -3.31 2.53
C LEU A 44 -1.61 -3.47 1.01
N GLU A 45 -2.83 -3.75 0.52
CA GLU A 45 -3.09 -4.06 -0.88
C GLU A 45 -2.89 -2.87 -1.80
N GLY A 46 -2.43 -3.13 -3.03
CA GLY A 46 -2.31 -2.12 -4.09
C GLY A 46 -1.15 -1.14 -3.93
N ILE A 47 -0.33 -1.27 -2.88
CA ILE A 47 0.85 -0.43 -2.65
C ILE A 47 2.14 -1.24 -2.52
N ASP A 48 3.27 -0.57 -2.70
CA ASP A 48 4.60 -1.16 -2.54
C ASP A 48 5.54 -0.14 -1.89
N ALA A 49 5.89 -0.36 -0.63
CA ALA A 49 6.75 0.53 0.13
C ALA A 49 8.24 0.19 -0.07
N PRO A 50 9.16 1.15 0.09
CA PRO A 50 10.58 0.85 0.10
C PRO A 50 10.93 -0.17 1.17
N GLU A 51 11.81 -1.12 0.80
CA GLU A 51 12.28 -2.15 1.71
C GLU A 51 13.07 -1.56 2.88
N MET A 52 13.08 -2.21 4.04
CA MET A 52 13.74 -1.71 5.25
C MET A 52 15.22 -1.33 5.02
N ARG A 53 15.93 -2.10 4.17
CA ARG A 53 17.34 -1.84 3.84
C ARG A 53 17.50 -0.90 2.64
N GLN A 54 16.41 -0.54 1.96
CA GLN A 54 16.46 0.29 0.76
C GLN A 54 16.88 1.71 1.09
N LYS A 55 17.82 2.21 0.29
CA LYS A 55 18.26 3.61 0.34
C LYS A 55 17.77 4.37 -0.89
N CYS A 56 17.31 5.58 -0.66
CA CYS A 56 16.91 6.55 -1.67
C CYS A 56 17.88 7.73 -1.64
N ARG A 57 17.93 8.51 -2.71
CA ARG A 57 18.77 9.70 -2.82
C ARG A 57 17.90 10.95 -2.84
N LYS A 58 18.30 11.99 -2.14
CA LYS A 58 17.69 13.33 -2.25
C LYS A 58 18.77 14.38 -2.52
N THR A 59 18.39 15.43 -3.24
CA THR A 59 19.25 16.60 -3.37
C THR A 59 19.33 17.29 -2.01
N TYR A 60 20.54 17.50 -1.52
CA TYR A 60 20.80 18.11 -0.21
C TYR A 60 21.10 19.59 -0.34
N LEU A 61 21.90 19.95 -1.35
CA LEU A 61 22.29 21.32 -1.62
C LEU A 61 22.33 21.54 -3.12
N GLN A 62 21.70 22.61 -3.59
CA GLN A 62 21.80 23.10 -4.95
C GLN A 62 22.53 24.43 -4.90
N ILE A 63 23.85 24.38 -5.18
CA ILE A 63 24.64 25.61 -5.28
C ILE A 63 24.42 26.16 -6.65
N SER A 64 23.73 27.25 -6.72
CA SER A 64 23.35 28.12 -7.86
C SER A 64 23.34 27.53 -9.27
N ALA A 65 22.44 28.02 -10.11
CA ALA A 65 22.28 27.64 -11.52
C ALA A 65 23.55 27.85 -12.36
N ILE A 66 24.56 28.58 -11.87
CA ILE A 66 25.80 28.92 -12.60
C ILE A 66 26.85 27.83 -12.49
N VAL A 67 26.92 27.06 -11.37
CA VAL A 67 28.04 26.10 -11.16
C VAL A 67 27.60 24.65 -11.33
N GLY A 68 26.28 24.36 -11.44
CA GLY A 68 25.74 23.04 -11.82
C GLY A 68 25.97 21.88 -10.83
N PHE A 69 26.52 22.12 -9.63
CA PHE A 69 26.79 21.07 -8.66
C PHE A 69 25.56 20.74 -7.80
N ASN A 70 25.11 19.48 -7.90
CA ASN A 70 24.04 18.92 -7.08
C ASN A 70 24.62 17.89 -6.11
N PHE A 71 24.66 18.22 -4.83
CA PHE A 71 25.05 17.25 -3.79
C PHE A 71 23.84 16.38 -3.43
N LYS A 72 23.96 15.07 -3.66
CA LYS A 72 22.92 14.08 -3.33
C LYS A 72 23.34 13.31 -2.08
N LYS A 73 22.43 13.18 -1.12
CA LYS A 73 22.61 12.37 0.10
C LYS A 73 21.72 11.14 0.07
N ASN A 74 22.29 9.99 0.41
CA ASN A 74 21.54 8.77 0.64
C ASN A 74 20.80 8.82 1.99
N TYR A 75 19.60 8.27 2.04
CA TYR A 75 18.84 8.12 3.28
C TYR A 75 18.03 6.82 3.26
N SER A 76 17.73 6.26 4.44
CA SER A 76 17.00 4.99 4.58
C SER A 76 15.50 5.21 4.42
N CYS A 77 15.03 5.22 3.17
CA CYS A 77 13.63 5.52 2.84
C CYS A 77 12.65 4.47 3.36
N GLY A 78 13.04 3.19 3.44
CA GLY A 78 12.21 2.15 4.03
C GLY A 78 11.95 2.37 5.52
N ILE A 79 13.00 2.75 6.28
CA ILE A 79 12.86 3.08 7.71
C ILE A 79 11.94 4.29 7.88
N ILE A 80 12.07 5.31 7.03
CA ILE A 80 11.22 6.51 7.09
C ILE A 80 9.77 6.14 6.77
N SER A 81 9.53 5.33 5.75
CA SER A 81 8.20 4.86 5.38
C SER A 81 7.52 4.15 6.56
N LYS A 82 8.22 3.18 7.18
CA LYS A 82 7.74 2.49 8.39
C LYS A 82 7.45 3.46 9.53
N LYS A 83 8.39 4.37 9.85
CA LYS A 83 8.22 5.33 10.95
C LYS A 83 6.99 6.21 10.72
N LYS A 84 6.79 6.71 9.50
CA LYS A 84 5.63 7.53 9.16
C LYS A 84 4.30 6.78 9.30
N LEU A 85 4.27 5.48 8.98
CA LEU A 85 3.10 4.65 9.23
C LEU A 85 2.84 4.47 10.73
N ILE A 86 3.91 4.24 11.53
CA ILE A 86 3.81 4.19 13.01
C ILE A 86 3.24 5.49 13.55
N ASP A 87 3.82 6.65 13.15
CA ASP A 87 3.39 7.97 13.59
C ASP A 87 1.91 8.23 13.20
N LYS A 88 1.50 7.82 11.99
CA LYS A 88 0.12 7.98 11.52
C LYS A 88 -0.87 7.15 12.32
N ILE A 89 -0.52 5.92 12.65
CA ILE A 89 -1.38 5.01 13.43
C ILE A 89 -1.37 5.43 14.92
N ASN A 90 -0.22 5.84 15.44
CA ASN A 90 -0.06 6.35 16.81
C ASN A 90 -0.71 5.45 17.88
N LYS A 91 -0.33 4.16 17.87
CA LYS A 91 -0.84 3.11 18.80
C LYS A 91 -2.37 2.91 18.78
N SER A 92 -3.07 3.54 17.85
CA SER A 92 -4.53 3.36 17.70
C SER A 92 -4.85 2.01 17.09
N GLN A 93 -6.07 1.56 17.31
CA GLN A 93 -6.62 0.43 16.58
C GLN A 93 -6.88 0.82 15.12
N ILE A 94 -6.72 -0.16 14.23
CA ILE A 94 -7.07 -0.02 12.82
C ILE A 94 -8.03 -1.14 12.42
N ASN A 95 -8.81 -0.89 11.38
CA ASN A 95 -9.66 -1.89 10.74
C ASN A 95 -9.11 -2.20 9.35
N CYS A 96 -8.87 -3.47 9.04
CA CYS A 96 -8.39 -3.95 7.76
C CYS A 96 -9.43 -4.86 7.11
N ILE A 97 -9.90 -4.50 5.92
CA ILE A 97 -10.87 -5.25 5.13
C ILE A 97 -10.06 -6.08 4.14
N ALA A 98 -10.04 -7.39 4.34
CA ALA A 98 -9.26 -8.32 3.52
C ALA A 98 -10.01 -8.71 2.26
N SER A 99 -9.35 -8.62 1.10
CA SER A 99 -9.84 -9.05 -0.22
C SER A 99 -9.43 -10.49 -0.56
N GLY A 100 -8.42 -11.03 0.15
CA GLY A 100 -7.87 -12.35 -0.10
C GLY A 100 -6.53 -12.58 0.59
N ARG A 101 -5.73 -13.53 0.07
CA ARG A 101 -4.38 -13.83 0.58
C ARG A 101 -3.37 -13.92 -0.56
N ASP A 102 -2.14 -13.52 -0.27
CA ASP A 102 -1.03 -13.72 -1.21
C ASP A 102 -0.42 -15.13 -1.10
N ARG A 103 0.55 -15.42 -1.97
CA ARG A 103 1.27 -16.70 -1.98
C ARG A 103 2.04 -17.00 -0.69
N TYR A 104 2.28 -15.99 0.14
CA TYR A 104 2.93 -16.11 1.45
C TYR A 104 1.92 -16.22 2.59
N LYS A 105 0.64 -16.46 2.26
CA LYS A 105 -0.49 -16.58 3.21
C LYS A 105 -0.76 -15.29 4.02
N ARG A 106 -0.23 -14.12 3.60
CA ARG A 106 -0.59 -12.83 4.18
C ARG A 106 -1.95 -12.40 3.67
N TYR A 107 -2.76 -11.80 4.52
CA TYR A 107 -3.99 -11.14 4.10
C TYR A 107 -3.67 -9.92 3.24
N LEU A 108 -4.24 -9.83 2.06
CA LEU A 108 -4.26 -8.63 1.25
C LEU A 108 -5.42 -7.78 1.73
N ALA A 109 -5.16 -6.55 2.19
CA ALA A 109 -6.23 -5.75 2.78
C ALA A 109 -6.05 -4.25 2.54
N THR A 110 -7.19 -3.56 2.49
CA THR A 110 -7.26 -2.12 2.66
C THR A 110 -7.48 -1.81 4.12
N CYS A 111 -6.55 -1.07 4.74
CA CYS A 111 -6.58 -0.77 6.16
C CYS A 111 -6.99 0.68 6.42
N TYR A 112 -7.77 0.87 7.48
CA TYR A 112 -8.30 2.17 7.87
C TYR A 112 -7.95 2.48 9.32
N LYS A 113 -7.53 3.74 9.56
CA LYS A 113 -7.56 4.35 10.89
C LYS A 113 -8.71 5.36 10.87
N ASP A 114 -9.72 5.12 11.69
CA ASP A 114 -10.97 5.89 11.62
C ASP A 114 -11.53 5.84 10.18
N LYS A 115 -11.70 7.00 9.54
CA LYS A 115 -12.15 7.10 8.15
C LYS A 115 -11.00 7.22 7.13
N ILE A 116 -9.75 7.14 7.57
CA ILE A 116 -8.57 7.36 6.72
C ILE A 116 -8.10 6.03 6.15
N ASN A 117 -8.19 5.86 4.82
CA ASN A 117 -7.55 4.76 4.09
C ASN A 117 -6.02 4.91 4.18
N LEU A 118 -5.37 4.02 4.93
CA LEU A 118 -3.92 4.04 5.17
C LEU A 118 -3.13 3.71 3.91
N ASN A 119 -3.61 2.80 3.08
CA ASN A 119 -2.97 2.43 1.81
C ASN A 119 -2.86 3.66 0.90
N LYS A 120 -3.98 4.36 0.69
CA LYS A 120 -4.05 5.61 -0.06
C LYS A 120 -3.15 6.69 0.56
N TRP A 121 -3.20 6.83 1.89
CA TRP A 121 -2.39 7.82 2.60
C TRP A 121 -0.89 7.60 2.40
N MET A 122 -0.43 6.34 2.43
CA MET A 122 0.97 6.01 2.18
C MET A 122 1.42 6.42 0.79
N VAL A 123 0.63 6.14 -0.25
CA VAL A 123 0.98 6.50 -1.63
C VAL A 123 0.92 8.01 -1.84
N ARG A 124 -0.14 8.67 -1.36
CA ARG A 124 -0.37 10.11 -1.54
C ARG A 124 0.72 10.96 -0.87
N ASN A 125 1.32 10.47 0.22
CA ASN A 125 2.44 11.15 0.90
C ASN A 125 3.82 10.71 0.37
N GLY A 126 3.89 9.91 -0.70
CA GLY A 126 5.13 9.42 -1.28
C GLY A 126 5.91 8.51 -0.33
N LEU A 127 5.25 7.77 0.53
CA LEU A 127 5.84 6.79 1.45
C LEU A 127 5.82 5.38 0.87
N ALA A 128 4.97 5.15 -0.13
CA ALA A 128 4.89 3.96 -0.95
C ALA A 128 4.61 4.36 -2.41
N VAL A 129 4.76 3.44 -3.34
CA VAL A 129 4.33 3.60 -4.72
C VAL A 129 3.05 2.79 -4.97
N ALA A 130 2.25 3.19 -5.96
CA ALA A 130 1.15 2.35 -6.43
C ALA A 130 1.70 1.07 -7.07
N TYR A 131 1.22 -0.10 -6.65
CA TYR A 131 1.68 -1.38 -7.17
C TYR A 131 0.88 -1.76 -8.42
N LYS A 132 1.20 -1.12 -9.53
CA LYS A 132 0.46 -1.15 -10.80
C LYS A 132 0.16 -2.55 -11.33
N ARG A 133 0.98 -3.53 -10.98
CA ARG A 133 0.80 -4.93 -11.41
C ARG A 133 -0.46 -5.56 -10.83
N TYR A 134 -0.88 -5.11 -9.64
CA TYR A 134 -1.99 -5.71 -8.90
C TYR A 134 -3.20 -4.79 -8.75
N SER A 135 -2.99 -3.46 -8.77
CA SER A 135 -4.09 -2.50 -8.62
C SER A 135 -3.77 -1.18 -9.31
N LYS A 136 -4.80 -0.57 -9.90
CA LYS A 136 -4.75 0.78 -10.47
C LYS A 136 -5.32 1.85 -9.52
N GLU A 137 -5.83 1.44 -8.35
CA GLU A 137 -6.60 2.26 -7.43
C GLU A 137 -5.85 3.53 -7.01
N TYR A 138 -4.55 3.40 -6.68
CA TYR A 138 -3.76 4.51 -6.12
C TYR A 138 -2.92 5.26 -7.15
N LEU A 139 -3.16 5.10 -8.45
CA LEU A 139 -2.37 5.77 -9.50
C LEU A 139 -2.48 7.30 -9.44
N ARG A 140 -3.67 7.84 -9.15
CA ARG A 140 -3.89 9.28 -9.00
C ARG A 140 -3.17 9.84 -7.78
N ASP A 141 -3.12 9.08 -6.69
CA ASP A 141 -2.41 9.46 -5.47
C ASP A 141 -0.88 9.41 -5.68
N GLU A 142 -0.38 8.43 -6.46
CA GLU A 142 1.03 8.40 -6.88
C GLU A 142 1.37 9.61 -7.77
N ALA A 143 0.52 9.97 -8.72
CA ALA A 143 0.72 11.15 -9.57
C ALA A 143 0.80 12.43 -8.72
N TYR A 144 -0.15 12.61 -7.81
CA TYR A 144 -0.15 13.72 -6.86
C TYR A 144 1.15 13.80 -6.04
N ALA A 145 1.62 12.66 -5.51
CA ALA A 145 2.85 12.62 -4.73
C ALA A 145 4.09 13.00 -5.57
N LYS A 146 4.12 12.62 -6.85
CA LYS A 146 5.19 12.99 -7.81
C LYS A 146 5.19 14.47 -8.12
N GLU A 147 4.06 15.02 -8.52
CA GLU A 147 3.89 16.44 -8.87
C GLU A 147 4.31 17.33 -7.71
N ASN A 148 3.91 16.98 -6.49
CA ASN A 148 4.24 17.72 -5.27
C ASN A 148 5.58 17.32 -4.66
N LYS A 149 6.36 16.45 -5.30
CA LYS A 149 7.67 15.98 -4.81
C LYS A 149 7.64 15.48 -3.37
N LEU A 150 6.63 14.68 -2.99
CA LEU A 150 6.44 14.19 -1.62
C LEU A 150 7.27 12.93 -1.34
N GLY A 151 7.70 12.76 -0.11
CA GLY A 151 8.38 11.56 0.37
C GLY A 151 9.56 11.14 -0.51
N ILE A 152 9.52 9.93 -1.07
CA ILE A 152 10.57 9.38 -1.96
C ILE A 152 10.69 10.12 -3.29
N TRP A 153 9.65 10.86 -3.70
CA TRP A 153 9.64 11.64 -4.94
C TRP A 153 10.43 12.95 -4.83
N LYS A 154 10.98 13.29 -3.65
CA LYS A 154 11.95 14.41 -3.46
C LYS A 154 13.29 14.15 -4.12
N GLY A 155 13.54 12.97 -4.63
CA GLY A 155 14.79 12.60 -5.24
C GLY A 155 14.66 11.39 -6.15
N SER A 156 15.72 10.57 -6.22
CA SER A 156 15.76 9.35 -7.03
C SER A 156 15.78 8.10 -6.17
N PHE A 157 15.10 7.07 -6.65
CA PHE A 157 15.04 5.75 -6.01
C PHE A 157 14.74 4.66 -7.04
N LEU A 158 15.10 3.43 -6.73
CA LEU A 158 14.58 2.27 -7.45
C LEU A 158 13.19 1.97 -6.92
N ARG A 159 12.24 1.64 -7.81
CA ARG A 159 10.94 1.15 -7.34
C ARG A 159 11.16 -0.10 -6.48
N PRO A 160 10.44 -0.28 -5.35
CA PRO A 160 10.69 -1.37 -4.41
C PRO A 160 10.69 -2.75 -5.08
N GLU A 161 9.77 -3.00 -6.02
CA GLU A 161 9.75 -4.23 -6.83
C GLU A 161 11.06 -4.46 -7.61
N LYS A 162 11.63 -3.40 -8.21
CA LYS A 162 12.91 -3.51 -8.93
C LYS A 162 14.07 -3.71 -7.96
N TRP A 163 14.02 -3.03 -6.82
CA TRP A 163 15.06 -3.15 -5.80
C TRP A 163 15.15 -4.59 -5.27
N ARG A 164 14.01 -5.25 -4.99
CA ARG A 164 13.96 -6.65 -4.56
C ARG A 164 14.53 -7.65 -5.58
N LYS A 165 14.51 -7.32 -6.86
CA LYS A 165 15.08 -8.19 -7.90
C LYS A 165 16.61 -8.08 -8.00
N LEU A 166 17.19 -7.01 -7.47
CA LEU A 166 18.62 -6.71 -7.56
C LEU A 166 19.38 -7.00 -6.24
N ASN A 167 18.65 -7.29 -5.16
CA ASN A 167 19.18 -7.56 -3.82
C ASN A 167 18.47 -8.75 -3.17
#